data_9e8f1f9169f712d4fef363914b3f1f33
#
_entry.id   9e8f1f9169f712d4fef363914b3f1f33
#
_cell.length_a   1.000
_cell.length_b   1.000
_cell.length_c   1.000
_cell.angle_alpha   90.00
_cell.angle_beta   90.00
_cell.angle_gamma   90.00
#
_symmetry.space_group_name_H-M   'P 1'
#
loop_
_entity.id
_entity.type
_entity.pdbx_description
1 polymer ?
#
loop_
_entity_poly.entity_id
_entity_poly.type
_entity_poly.pdbx_seq_one_letter_code
_entity_poly.pdbx_strand_id
1 'polypeptide(L)'
;MKIVIINTSERTGGAAVAAGRLGKALEQAGIQVDKLVRKDTWLNRFRFYWERLIIFLCNHLNRKNLFAVSIANTGMDLSGHPSVKEADIIHLHWINQGFLSVSNLGKLINSGKPIVWTLHDLWPATAICHYPDKCKKYQSKCSQCPLQVTNSLFDLANWTYNRKKQIGLNKIHFIGCSKWITEMAKKSSLLEGASFTSIPNPIDTYVFKPLVKKDSRKRFQLPKDKFLLLFAAAKLSDRR
;
A
#
# COMPACT_ATOMS: atom_id res chain seq x y z
N MET A 1 20.33 -2.14 -15.45
CA MET A 1 19.58 -2.36 -14.21
C MET A 1 18.14 -2.67 -14.56
N LYS A 2 17.59 -3.73 -13.96
CA LYS A 2 16.20 -4.18 -14.16
C LYS A 2 15.43 -4.11 -12.84
N ILE A 3 14.27 -3.47 -12.85
CA ILE A 3 13.39 -3.33 -11.68
C ILE A 3 12.07 -4.03 -11.96
N VAL A 4 11.56 -4.78 -10.99
CA VAL A 4 10.20 -5.29 -11.03
C VAL A 4 9.31 -4.50 -10.06
N ILE A 5 8.29 -3.85 -10.58
CA ILE A 5 7.26 -3.15 -9.78
C ILE A 5 6.10 -4.11 -9.53
N ILE A 6 5.76 -4.32 -8.25
CA ILE A 6 4.67 -5.20 -7.83
C ILE A 6 3.57 -4.37 -7.18
N ASN A 7 2.36 -4.38 -7.78
CA ASN A 7 1.18 -3.66 -7.29
C ASN A 7 -0.10 -4.43 -7.60
N THR A 8 -1.08 -4.41 -6.71
CA THR A 8 -2.32 -5.19 -6.86
C THR A 8 -3.11 -4.81 -8.11
N SER A 9 -3.17 -3.53 -8.47
CA SER A 9 -3.91 -3.03 -9.64
C SER A 9 -2.99 -2.27 -10.58
N GLU A 10 -3.25 -2.35 -11.87
CA GLU A 10 -2.52 -1.56 -12.87
C GLU A 10 -3.02 -0.11 -12.95
N ARG A 11 -4.32 0.11 -12.78
CA ARG A 11 -4.96 1.41 -13.09
C ARG A 11 -5.82 1.95 -11.97
N THR A 12 -6.31 1.11 -11.06
CA THR A 12 -7.30 1.50 -10.05
C THR A 12 -6.63 1.91 -8.74
N GLY A 13 -6.91 3.11 -8.29
CA GLY A 13 -6.45 3.66 -7.02
C GLY A 13 -5.14 4.46 -7.09
N GLY A 14 -4.88 5.26 -6.06
CA GLY A 14 -3.71 6.15 -6.00
C GLY A 14 -2.38 5.43 -6.10
N ALA A 15 -2.26 4.25 -5.47
CA ALA A 15 -1.06 3.42 -5.53
C ALA A 15 -0.73 2.96 -6.97
N ALA A 16 -1.75 2.56 -7.73
CA ALA A 16 -1.58 2.14 -9.12
C ALA A 16 -1.13 3.29 -10.01
N VAL A 17 -1.73 4.47 -9.85
CA VAL A 17 -1.33 5.68 -10.59
C VAL A 17 0.11 6.07 -10.27
N ALA A 18 0.50 6.04 -9.00
CA ALA A 18 1.86 6.37 -8.56
C ALA A 18 2.89 5.35 -9.08
N ALA A 19 2.59 4.04 -8.97
CA ALA A 19 3.44 2.97 -9.51
C ALA A 19 3.61 3.08 -11.03
N GLY A 20 2.51 3.38 -11.75
CA GLY A 20 2.55 3.57 -13.20
C GLY A 20 3.38 4.77 -13.64
N ARG A 21 3.27 5.90 -12.92
CA ARG A 21 4.09 7.11 -13.18
C ARG A 21 5.57 6.87 -12.86
N LEU A 22 5.86 6.18 -11.74
CA LEU A 22 7.22 5.81 -11.39
C LEU A 22 7.84 4.91 -12.47
N GLY A 23 7.13 3.87 -12.89
CA GLY A 23 7.62 2.97 -13.95
C GLY A 23 7.97 3.73 -15.22
N LYS A 24 7.09 4.64 -15.69
CA LYS A 24 7.37 5.49 -16.86
C LYS A 24 8.61 6.37 -16.67
N ALA A 25 8.76 6.99 -15.49
CA ALA A 25 9.91 7.85 -15.22
C ALA A 25 11.23 7.06 -15.20
N LEU A 26 11.22 5.86 -14.65
CA LEU A 26 12.36 4.94 -14.65
C LEU A 26 12.71 4.46 -16.07
N GLU A 27 11.71 4.12 -16.88
CA GLU A 27 11.90 3.74 -18.30
C GLU A 27 12.52 4.90 -19.09
N GLN A 28 12.07 6.15 -18.88
CA GLN A 28 12.63 7.35 -19.46
C GLN A 28 14.08 7.62 -19.03
N ALA A 29 14.45 7.16 -17.83
CA ALA A 29 15.84 7.22 -17.32
C ALA A 29 16.70 6.03 -17.79
N GLY A 30 16.24 5.21 -18.73
CA GLY A 30 17.00 4.08 -19.28
C GLY A 30 17.00 2.82 -18.40
N ILE A 31 16.09 2.71 -17.42
CA ILE A 31 15.97 1.55 -16.53
C ILE A 31 14.91 0.60 -17.10
N GLN A 32 15.24 -0.67 -17.19
CA GLN A 32 14.27 -1.69 -17.60
C GLN A 32 13.27 -1.94 -16.46
N VAL A 33 11.97 -1.85 -16.74
CA VAL A 33 10.89 -1.99 -15.75
C VAL A 33 9.91 -3.07 -16.18
N ASP A 34 9.83 -4.14 -15.37
CA ASP A 34 8.75 -5.10 -15.44
C ASP A 34 7.64 -4.73 -14.44
N LYS A 35 6.38 -4.98 -14.78
CA LYS A 35 5.23 -4.71 -13.91
C LYS A 35 4.48 -6.00 -13.64
N LEU A 36 4.35 -6.39 -12.39
CA LEU A 36 3.55 -7.52 -11.95
C LEU A 36 2.30 -7.00 -11.22
N VAL A 37 1.15 -7.30 -11.80
CA VAL A 37 -0.16 -6.94 -11.24
C VAL A 37 -1.02 -8.17 -11.05
N ARG A 38 -1.97 -8.08 -10.13
CA ARG A 38 -2.94 -9.16 -9.90
C ARG A 38 -3.85 -9.32 -11.11
N LYS A 39 -3.71 -10.42 -11.85
CA LYS A 39 -4.62 -10.77 -12.95
C LYS A 39 -6.03 -11.05 -12.41
N ASP A 40 -7.05 -10.65 -13.14
CA ASP A 40 -8.44 -10.95 -12.81
C ASP A 40 -8.80 -12.38 -13.24
N THR A 41 -8.45 -13.34 -12.37
CA THR A 41 -8.77 -14.76 -12.53
C THR A 41 -9.73 -15.21 -11.43
N TRP A 42 -10.49 -16.29 -11.65
CA TRP A 42 -11.38 -16.85 -10.64
C TRP A 42 -10.65 -17.16 -9.33
N LEU A 43 -9.42 -17.68 -9.39
CA LEU A 43 -8.61 -18.01 -8.22
C LEU A 43 -8.23 -16.75 -7.42
N ASN A 44 -7.90 -15.64 -8.10
CA ASN A 44 -7.57 -14.39 -7.43
C ASN A 44 -8.81 -13.69 -6.85
N ARG A 45 -9.97 -13.86 -7.49
CA ARG A 45 -11.26 -13.45 -6.93
C ARG A 45 -11.59 -14.29 -5.69
N PHE A 46 -11.42 -15.61 -5.75
CA PHE A 46 -11.60 -16.50 -4.59
C PHE A 46 -10.70 -16.09 -3.42
N ARG A 47 -9.40 -15.87 -3.63
CA ARG A 47 -8.46 -15.41 -2.59
C ARG A 47 -8.93 -14.11 -1.92
N PHE A 48 -9.40 -13.15 -2.72
CA PHE A 48 -9.94 -11.89 -2.21
C PHE A 48 -11.18 -12.11 -1.33
N TYR A 49 -12.18 -12.85 -1.83
CA TYR A 49 -13.41 -13.11 -1.08
C TYR A 49 -13.17 -13.99 0.14
N TRP A 50 -12.24 -14.94 0.06
CA TRP A 50 -11.83 -15.76 1.19
C TRP A 50 -11.26 -14.92 2.35
N GLU A 51 -10.37 -14.00 2.06
CA GLU A 51 -9.87 -13.05 3.07
C GLU A 51 -11.01 -12.24 3.70
N ARG A 52 -11.94 -11.73 2.88
CA ARG A 52 -13.10 -10.98 3.37
C ARG A 52 -14.03 -11.84 4.21
N LEU A 53 -14.25 -13.09 3.82
CA LEU A 53 -15.07 -14.05 4.56
C LEU A 53 -14.49 -14.31 5.96
N ILE A 54 -13.19 -14.56 6.06
CA ILE A 54 -12.53 -14.77 7.35
C ILE A 54 -12.69 -13.54 8.26
N ILE A 55 -12.43 -12.34 7.73
CA ILE A 55 -12.62 -11.10 8.50
C ILE A 55 -14.08 -10.95 8.94
N PHE A 56 -15.04 -11.24 8.08
CA PHE A 56 -16.46 -11.15 8.35
C PHE A 56 -16.90 -12.14 9.45
N LEU A 57 -16.47 -13.40 9.36
CA LEU A 57 -16.76 -14.43 10.37
C LEU A 57 -16.13 -14.07 11.72
N CYS A 58 -14.86 -13.69 11.75
CA CYS A 58 -14.19 -13.28 12.99
C CYS A 58 -14.81 -12.02 13.61
N ASN A 59 -15.46 -11.17 12.82
CA ASN A 59 -16.18 -9.99 13.29
C ASN A 59 -17.67 -10.25 13.59
N HIS A 60 -18.07 -11.47 13.93
CA HIS A 60 -19.46 -11.83 14.24
C HIS A 60 -20.43 -11.43 13.13
N LEU A 61 -20.08 -11.72 11.86
CA LEU A 61 -20.85 -11.38 10.66
C LEU A 61 -21.08 -9.86 10.48
N ASN A 62 -20.26 -9.02 11.10
CA ASN A 62 -20.35 -7.58 10.99
C ASN A 62 -19.53 -7.08 9.78
N ARG A 63 -20.18 -6.31 8.91
CA ARG A 63 -19.56 -5.73 7.72
C ARG A 63 -18.80 -4.42 7.98
N LYS A 64 -18.90 -3.88 9.20
CA LYS A 64 -18.19 -2.65 9.57
C LYS A 64 -16.68 -2.89 9.42
N ASN A 65 -15.99 -1.93 8.84
CA ASN A 65 -14.53 -1.97 8.63
C ASN A 65 -13.99 -3.13 7.76
N LEU A 66 -14.85 -3.89 7.06
CA LEU A 66 -14.47 -5.05 6.26
C LEU A 66 -13.35 -4.72 5.24
N PHE A 67 -13.32 -3.49 4.71
CA PHE A 67 -12.32 -3.00 3.75
C PHE A 67 -11.28 -2.05 4.36
N ALA A 68 -11.40 -1.73 5.65
CA ALA A 68 -10.43 -0.92 6.37
C ALA A 68 -9.23 -1.74 6.88
N VAL A 69 -9.31 -3.06 6.79
CA VAL A 69 -8.30 -4.01 7.26
C VAL A 69 -7.96 -5.04 6.18
N SER A 70 -6.74 -5.57 6.22
CA SER A 70 -6.27 -6.69 5.41
C SER A 70 -5.39 -7.60 6.27
N ILE A 71 -5.65 -8.92 6.21
CA ILE A 71 -4.89 -9.93 6.96
C ILE A 71 -3.85 -10.65 6.10
N ALA A 72 -3.94 -10.49 4.79
CA ALA A 72 -3.05 -11.08 3.79
C ALA A 72 -2.73 -12.56 4.08
N ASN A 73 -3.79 -13.34 4.37
CA ASN A 73 -3.70 -14.76 4.70
C ASN A 73 -3.53 -15.64 3.46
N THR A 74 -3.94 -15.14 2.30
CA THR A 74 -3.81 -15.80 0.99
C THR A 74 -3.17 -14.88 -0.03
N GLY A 75 -2.52 -15.45 -1.04
CA GLY A 75 -1.89 -14.68 -2.12
C GLY A 75 -1.18 -15.56 -3.14
N MET A 76 -0.55 -14.95 -4.11
CA MET A 76 0.28 -15.59 -5.12
C MET A 76 1.73 -15.64 -4.67
N ASP A 77 2.41 -16.73 -4.94
CA ASP A 77 3.87 -16.80 -4.78
C ASP A 77 4.53 -16.26 -6.06
N LEU A 78 5.18 -15.13 -5.94
CA LEU A 78 5.91 -14.49 -7.03
C LEU A 78 7.42 -14.72 -6.96
N SER A 79 7.93 -15.39 -5.92
CA SER A 79 9.39 -15.60 -5.73
C SER A 79 10.04 -16.39 -6.88
N GLY A 80 9.27 -17.28 -7.52
CA GLY A 80 9.68 -18.04 -8.69
C GLY A 80 9.44 -17.36 -10.03
N HIS A 81 8.78 -16.21 -10.08
CA HIS A 81 8.42 -15.53 -11.32
C HIS A 81 9.66 -15.05 -12.10
N PRO A 82 9.76 -15.25 -13.42
CA PRO A 82 10.92 -14.82 -14.22
C PRO A 82 11.32 -13.37 -13.98
N SER A 83 10.37 -12.43 -14.05
CA SER A 83 10.65 -11.01 -13.80
C SER A 83 11.21 -10.72 -12.41
N VAL A 84 10.85 -11.53 -11.38
CA VAL A 84 11.41 -11.40 -10.03
C VAL A 84 12.81 -11.97 -9.98
N LYS A 85 13.06 -13.12 -10.61
CA LYS A 85 14.40 -13.76 -10.67
C LYS A 85 15.40 -12.88 -11.40
N GLU A 86 14.99 -12.24 -12.49
CA GLU A 86 15.85 -11.40 -13.33
C GLU A 86 16.03 -9.97 -12.81
N ALA A 87 15.15 -9.50 -11.92
CA ALA A 87 15.24 -8.15 -11.38
C ALA A 87 16.46 -7.95 -10.48
N ASP A 88 17.10 -6.79 -10.58
CA ASP A 88 18.12 -6.33 -9.64
C ASP A 88 17.46 -5.78 -8.36
N ILE A 89 16.25 -5.19 -8.49
CA ILE A 89 15.49 -4.61 -7.37
C ILE A 89 14.01 -5.00 -7.50
N ILE A 90 13.40 -5.38 -6.38
CA ILE A 90 11.95 -5.58 -6.25
C ILE A 90 11.35 -4.33 -5.63
N HIS A 91 10.43 -3.67 -6.32
CA HIS A 91 9.75 -2.47 -5.83
C HIS A 91 8.28 -2.78 -5.53
N LEU A 92 7.94 -2.83 -4.24
CA LEU A 92 6.58 -3.07 -3.78
C LEU A 92 5.80 -1.75 -3.65
N HIS A 93 4.55 -1.78 -4.05
CA HIS A 93 3.58 -0.72 -3.80
C HIS A 93 2.43 -1.26 -2.93
N TRP A 94 1.21 -1.34 -3.44
CA TRP A 94 0.09 -1.87 -2.68
C TRP A 94 -0.16 -3.34 -3.06
N ILE A 95 -0.04 -4.27 -2.10
CA ILE A 95 0.04 -5.72 -2.37
C ILE A 95 -1.11 -6.55 -1.78
N ASN A 96 -2.11 -5.90 -1.19
CA ASN A 96 -3.22 -6.55 -0.49
C ASN A 96 -4.30 -7.12 -1.43
N GLN A 97 -5.45 -7.49 -0.87
CA GLN A 97 -6.61 -8.04 -1.58
C GLN A 97 -6.32 -9.37 -2.30
N GLY A 98 -5.67 -10.30 -1.61
CA GLY A 98 -5.41 -11.64 -2.14
C GLY A 98 -4.30 -11.69 -3.21
N PHE A 99 -3.51 -10.61 -3.37
CA PHE A 99 -2.39 -10.59 -4.31
C PHE A 99 -1.14 -11.23 -3.71
N LEU A 100 -0.60 -10.69 -2.61
CA LEU A 100 0.46 -11.33 -1.84
C LEU A 100 -0.03 -11.63 -0.43
N SER A 101 0.30 -12.81 0.07
CA SER A 101 0.15 -13.13 1.49
C SER A 101 1.38 -12.70 2.29
N VAL A 102 1.27 -12.65 3.62
CA VAL A 102 2.41 -12.41 4.51
C VAL A 102 3.52 -13.45 4.26
N SER A 103 3.17 -14.73 4.06
CA SER A 103 4.17 -15.76 3.77
C SER A 103 4.82 -15.60 2.39
N ASN A 104 4.05 -15.20 1.36
CA ASN A 104 4.64 -14.91 0.04
C ASN A 104 5.60 -13.72 0.09
N LEU A 105 5.25 -12.68 0.86
CA LEU A 105 6.16 -11.55 1.12
C LEU A 105 7.45 -12.03 1.81
N GLY A 106 7.34 -12.91 2.80
CA GLY A 106 8.52 -13.53 3.44
C GLY A 106 9.42 -14.27 2.46
N LYS A 107 8.83 -15.00 1.49
CA LYS A 107 9.60 -15.66 0.41
C LYS A 107 10.34 -14.67 -0.49
N LEU A 108 9.69 -13.53 -0.84
CA LEU A 108 10.36 -12.46 -1.59
C LEU A 108 11.52 -11.86 -0.79
N ILE A 109 11.35 -11.59 0.50
CA ILE A 109 12.42 -11.08 1.38
C ILE A 109 13.58 -12.05 1.45
N ASN A 110 13.29 -13.35 1.55
CA ASN A 110 14.30 -14.39 1.64
C ASN A 110 14.95 -14.75 0.28
N SER A 111 14.50 -14.16 -0.83
CA SER A 111 15.17 -14.33 -2.13
C SER A 111 16.54 -13.67 -2.20
N GLY A 112 16.92 -12.88 -1.20
CA GLY A 112 18.18 -12.15 -1.14
C GLY A 112 18.27 -10.92 -2.02
N LYS A 113 17.20 -10.59 -2.78
CA LYS A 113 17.17 -9.40 -3.64
C LYS A 113 16.83 -8.14 -2.83
N PRO A 114 17.43 -6.99 -3.15
CA PRO A 114 17.05 -5.71 -2.57
C PRO A 114 15.55 -5.44 -2.79
N ILE A 115 14.85 -5.11 -1.71
CA ILE A 115 13.43 -4.76 -1.75
C ILE A 115 13.25 -3.31 -1.30
N VAL A 116 12.54 -2.56 -2.13
CA VAL A 116 12.05 -1.22 -1.83
C VAL A 116 10.53 -1.26 -1.72
N TRP A 117 9.94 -0.59 -0.73
CA TRP A 117 8.48 -0.56 -0.57
C TRP A 117 7.97 0.86 -0.41
N THR A 118 7.24 1.37 -1.42
CA THR A 118 6.57 2.66 -1.32
C THR A 118 5.28 2.55 -0.52
N LEU A 119 5.21 3.29 0.57
CA LEU A 119 4.08 3.34 1.49
C LEU A 119 2.99 4.26 0.94
N HIS A 120 1.87 3.70 0.51
CA HIS A 120 0.65 4.42 0.13
C HIS A 120 -0.38 4.45 1.26
N ASP A 121 -0.20 3.57 2.24
CA ASP A 121 -0.91 3.51 3.51
C ASP A 121 0.04 2.94 4.59
N LEU A 122 -0.45 2.75 5.80
CA LEU A 122 0.34 2.25 6.93
C LEU A 122 0.19 0.73 7.14
N TRP A 123 -0.42 -0.02 6.20
CA TRP A 123 -0.57 -1.46 6.37
C TRP A 123 0.76 -2.21 6.59
N PRO A 124 1.89 -1.89 5.93
CA PRO A 124 3.17 -2.51 6.25
C PRO A 124 3.62 -2.31 7.70
N ALA A 125 3.30 -1.14 8.27
CA ALA A 125 3.69 -0.72 9.62
C ALA A 125 2.69 -1.14 10.71
N THR A 126 1.50 -1.64 10.35
CA THR A 126 0.47 -2.10 11.28
C THR A 126 0.26 -3.62 11.14
N ALA A 127 -0.56 -4.23 12.01
CA ALA A 127 -0.92 -5.62 11.80
C ALA A 127 -1.87 -5.80 10.62
N ILE A 128 -3.03 -5.13 10.67
CA ILE A 128 -4.12 -5.34 9.70
C ILE A 128 -4.71 -4.05 9.13
N CYS A 129 -4.66 -2.92 9.84
CA CYS A 129 -5.31 -1.69 9.41
C CYS A 129 -4.47 -0.92 8.40
N HIS A 130 -5.15 -0.22 7.46
CA HIS A 130 -4.51 0.67 6.50
C HIS A 130 -4.17 2.03 7.12
N TYR A 131 -4.97 2.49 8.09
CA TYR A 131 -4.71 3.69 8.88
C TYR A 131 -5.06 3.44 10.34
N PRO A 132 -4.12 3.66 11.27
CA PRO A 132 -4.36 3.41 12.70
C PRO A 132 -5.18 4.49 13.40
N ASP A 133 -5.44 5.64 12.76
CA ASP A 133 -6.09 6.82 13.34
C ASP A 133 -5.44 7.18 14.70
N LYS A 134 -6.19 7.16 15.79
CA LYS A 134 -5.71 7.45 17.16
C LYS A 134 -5.03 6.24 17.84
N CYS A 135 -5.09 5.05 17.23
CA CYS A 135 -4.52 3.84 17.80
C CYS A 135 -2.98 3.86 17.74
N LYS A 136 -2.33 3.69 18.88
CA LYS A 136 -0.87 3.63 19.01
C LYS A 136 -0.31 2.21 19.19
N LYS A 137 -1.15 1.16 19.17
CA LYS A 137 -0.72 -0.24 19.42
C LYS A 137 0.34 -0.73 18.43
N TYR A 138 0.37 -0.21 17.20
CA TYR A 138 1.37 -0.56 16.19
C TYR A 138 2.81 -0.16 16.60
N GLN A 139 2.95 0.74 17.58
CA GLN A 139 4.26 1.15 18.11
C GLN A 139 4.86 0.12 19.06
N SER A 140 4.06 -0.81 19.58
CA SER A 140 4.49 -1.89 20.48
C SER A 140 4.05 -3.25 19.95
N LYS A 141 2.78 -3.61 20.16
CA LYS A 141 2.18 -4.86 19.69
C LYS A 141 0.74 -4.66 19.29
N CYS A 142 0.42 -4.94 18.04
CA CYS A 142 -0.96 -4.93 17.58
C CYS A 142 -1.73 -6.16 18.11
N SER A 143 -2.72 -5.89 18.93
CA SER A 143 -3.71 -6.87 19.41
C SER A 143 -5.03 -6.16 19.67
N GLN A 144 -6.14 -6.88 19.73
CA GLN A 144 -7.47 -6.33 20.01
C GLN A 144 -7.71 -5.02 19.23
N CYS A 145 -7.64 -5.13 17.89
CA CYS A 145 -7.72 -3.96 16.99
C CYS A 145 -9.08 -3.25 17.13
N PRO A 146 -9.11 -1.93 17.31
CA PRO A 146 -10.38 -1.19 17.44
C PRO A 146 -11.23 -1.21 16.15
N LEU A 147 -10.67 -1.65 15.02
CA LEU A 147 -11.41 -1.86 13.77
C LEU A 147 -12.08 -3.25 13.71
N GLN A 148 -11.72 -4.18 14.59
CA GLN A 148 -12.46 -5.41 14.83
C GLN A 148 -13.57 -5.14 15.85
N VAL A 149 -14.62 -5.96 15.84
CA VAL A 149 -15.65 -5.89 16.88
C VAL A 149 -15.10 -6.30 18.24
N THR A 150 -15.66 -5.73 19.31
CA THR A 150 -15.34 -6.13 20.67
C THR A 150 -15.70 -7.62 20.84
N ASN A 151 -14.84 -8.39 21.51
CA ASN A 151 -15.01 -9.84 21.70
C ASN A 151 -15.05 -10.63 20.37
N SER A 152 -14.26 -10.21 19.37
CA SER A 152 -14.13 -11.00 18.14
C SER A 152 -13.71 -12.45 18.45
N LEU A 153 -14.22 -13.42 17.66
CA LEU A 153 -13.93 -14.85 17.84
C LEU A 153 -12.44 -15.18 17.80
N PHE A 154 -11.67 -14.34 17.10
CA PHE A 154 -10.23 -14.52 16.94
C PHE A 154 -9.54 -13.16 16.76
N ASP A 155 -8.46 -12.92 17.50
CA ASP A 155 -7.67 -11.68 17.35
C ASP A 155 -6.80 -11.73 16.08
N LEU A 156 -7.41 -11.34 14.96
CA LEU A 156 -6.75 -11.28 13.66
C LEU A 156 -5.56 -10.30 13.67
N ALA A 157 -5.60 -9.25 14.49
CA ALA A 157 -4.51 -8.30 14.59
C ALA A 157 -3.28 -8.92 15.26
N ASN A 158 -3.45 -9.61 16.39
CA ASN A 158 -2.35 -10.30 17.04
C ASN A 158 -1.77 -11.42 16.16
N TRP A 159 -2.64 -12.19 15.51
CA TRP A 159 -2.21 -13.26 14.61
C TRP A 159 -1.39 -12.73 13.42
N THR A 160 -1.89 -11.69 12.75
CA THR A 160 -1.18 -11.09 11.60
C THR A 160 0.09 -10.37 12.02
N TYR A 161 0.08 -9.70 13.20
CA TYR A 161 1.26 -9.08 13.77
C TYR A 161 2.39 -10.09 13.96
N ASN A 162 2.11 -11.21 14.61
CA ASN A 162 3.12 -12.24 14.87
C ASN A 162 3.68 -12.82 13.57
N ARG A 163 2.85 -13.03 12.55
CA ARG A 163 3.30 -13.48 11.22
C ARG A 163 4.20 -12.44 10.54
N LYS A 164 3.83 -11.15 10.58
CA LYS A 164 4.66 -10.08 10.01
C LYS A 164 5.99 -9.92 10.74
N LYS A 165 6.01 -10.10 12.06
CA LYS A 165 7.23 -10.01 12.86
C LYS A 165 8.27 -11.06 12.44
N GLN A 166 7.85 -12.20 11.90
CA GLN A 166 8.72 -13.34 11.54
C GLN A 166 9.34 -13.24 10.15
N ILE A 167 8.84 -12.37 9.26
CA ILE A 167 9.27 -12.38 7.85
C ILE A 167 10.46 -11.48 7.52
N GLY A 168 11.00 -10.74 8.49
CA GLY A 168 12.19 -9.92 8.28
C GLY A 168 11.92 -8.59 7.57
N LEU A 169 10.84 -7.88 7.91
CA LEU A 169 10.49 -6.58 7.33
C LEU A 169 11.60 -5.53 7.48
N ASN A 170 12.47 -5.67 8.48
CA ASN A 170 13.63 -4.79 8.69
C ASN A 170 14.69 -4.84 7.57
N LYS A 171 14.63 -5.84 6.69
CA LYS A 171 15.51 -5.96 5.51
C LYS A 171 15.02 -5.11 4.33
N ILE A 172 13.83 -4.51 4.41
CA ILE A 172 13.22 -3.71 3.36
C ILE A 172 13.58 -2.25 3.54
N HIS A 173 13.86 -1.55 2.43
CA HIS A 173 13.93 -0.10 2.41
C HIS A 173 12.55 0.50 2.14
N PHE A 174 12.00 1.26 3.09
CA PHE A 174 10.69 1.88 2.96
C PHE A 174 10.78 3.31 2.43
N ILE A 175 9.95 3.62 1.44
CA ILE A 175 9.79 4.97 0.91
C ILE A 175 8.41 5.49 1.32
N GLY A 176 8.37 6.50 2.19
CA GLY A 176 7.11 7.20 2.49
C GLY A 176 6.81 8.24 1.42
N CYS A 177 5.60 8.22 0.85
CA CYS A 177 5.15 9.21 -0.13
C CYS A 177 4.97 10.63 0.46
N SER A 178 5.16 10.80 1.76
CA SER A 178 5.24 12.07 2.48
C SER A 178 6.06 11.91 3.76
N LYS A 179 6.55 13.04 4.31
CA LYS A 179 7.22 13.06 5.62
C LYS A 179 6.33 12.48 6.72
N TRP A 180 5.03 12.78 6.68
CA TRP A 180 4.07 12.30 7.68
C TRP A 180 3.99 10.77 7.72
N ILE A 181 3.78 10.10 6.58
CA ILE A 181 3.67 8.64 6.55
C ILE A 181 5.00 7.96 6.92
N THR A 182 6.13 8.58 6.52
CA THR A 182 7.47 8.10 6.90
C THR A 182 7.65 8.12 8.40
N GLU A 183 7.35 9.22 9.07
CA GLU A 183 7.49 9.36 10.52
C GLU A 183 6.50 8.46 11.29
N MET A 184 5.31 8.25 10.76
CA MET A 184 4.37 7.28 11.32
C MET A 184 4.89 5.85 11.21
N ALA A 185 5.43 5.47 10.06
CA ALA A 185 5.96 4.12 9.82
C ALA A 185 7.20 3.83 10.69
N LYS A 186 8.10 4.78 10.87
CA LYS A 186 9.28 4.65 11.75
C LYS A 186 8.94 4.29 13.20
N LYS A 187 7.74 4.66 13.67
CA LYS A 187 7.28 4.34 15.03
C LYS A 187 6.82 2.90 15.19
N SER A 188 6.74 2.13 14.10
CA SER A 188 6.22 0.77 14.12
C SER A 188 7.22 -0.23 14.68
N SER A 189 6.79 -1.03 15.66
CA SER A 189 7.56 -2.16 16.19
C SER A 189 7.76 -3.30 15.18
N LEU A 190 6.95 -3.37 14.11
CA LEU A 190 7.14 -4.31 13.00
C LEU A 190 8.30 -3.91 12.09
N LEU A 191 8.59 -2.61 11.99
CA LEU A 191 9.59 -2.05 11.09
C LEU A 191 10.85 -1.57 11.84
N GLU A 192 11.03 -1.99 13.08
CA GLU A 192 12.21 -1.71 13.88
C GLU A 192 13.48 -2.19 13.17
N GLY A 193 14.47 -1.32 13.03
CA GLY A 193 15.72 -1.58 12.30
C GLY A 193 15.62 -1.45 10.77
N ALA A 194 14.45 -1.16 10.20
CA ALA A 194 14.31 -0.88 8.78
C ALA A 194 14.87 0.49 8.40
N SER A 195 15.21 0.66 7.13
CA SER A 195 15.65 1.95 6.57
C SER A 195 14.49 2.68 5.90
N PHE A 196 14.50 4.02 5.97
CA PHE A 196 13.42 4.87 5.47
C PHE A 196 13.94 6.08 4.71
N THR A 197 13.23 6.41 3.62
CA THR A 197 13.38 7.69 2.89
C THR A 197 12.00 8.29 2.63
N SER A 198 11.88 9.61 2.61
CA SER A 198 10.66 10.30 2.19
C SER A 198 10.82 10.83 0.79
N ILE A 199 10.08 10.26 -0.16
CA ILE A 199 10.08 10.68 -1.58
C ILE A 199 8.62 10.85 -2.01
N PRO A 200 8.18 12.05 -2.42
CA PRO A 200 6.84 12.26 -2.94
C PRO A 200 6.54 11.39 -4.16
N ASN A 201 5.27 11.03 -4.34
CA ASN A 201 4.84 10.33 -5.56
C ASN A 201 5.20 11.14 -6.82
N PRO A 202 5.67 10.50 -7.88
CA PRO A 202 6.05 11.18 -9.10
C PRO A 202 4.83 11.82 -9.80
N ILE A 203 5.04 12.99 -10.38
CA ILE A 203 4.06 13.73 -11.15
C ILE A 203 4.68 14.19 -12.46
N ASP A 204 3.91 14.16 -13.53
CA ASP A 204 4.33 14.69 -14.82
C ASP A 204 4.31 16.23 -14.78
N THR A 205 5.48 16.84 -14.68
CA THR A 205 5.63 18.29 -14.59
C THR A 205 5.41 19.03 -15.92
N TYR A 206 5.37 18.32 -17.03
CA TYR A 206 4.96 18.92 -18.32
C TYR A 206 3.46 19.15 -18.37
N VAL A 207 2.69 18.24 -17.79
CA VAL A 207 1.21 18.31 -17.72
C VAL A 207 0.76 19.12 -16.51
N PHE A 208 1.32 18.82 -15.33
CA PHE A 208 0.93 19.44 -14.04
C PHE A 208 1.90 20.57 -13.70
N LYS A 209 1.66 21.72 -14.27
CA LYS A 209 2.47 22.94 -14.06
C LYS A 209 1.57 24.15 -13.80
N PRO A 210 2.08 25.17 -13.10
CA PRO A 210 1.33 26.43 -12.94
C PRO A 210 0.97 27.05 -14.30
N LEU A 211 -0.29 27.42 -14.46
CA LEU A 211 -0.79 28.12 -15.64
C LEU A 211 -1.12 29.58 -15.27
N VAL A 212 -1.28 30.42 -16.28
CA VAL A 212 -1.71 31.82 -16.09
C VAL A 212 -3.09 31.83 -15.42
N LYS A 213 -3.16 32.44 -14.23
CA LYS A 213 -4.36 32.44 -13.37
C LYS A 213 -5.59 32.98 -14.10
N LYS A 214 -5.43 34.07 -14.88
CA LYS A 214 -6.52 34.71 -15.64
C LYS A 214 -7.11 33.75 -16.66
N ASP A 215 -6.28 33.03 -17.41
CA ASP A 215 -6.70 32.11 -18.47
C ASP A 215 -7.35 30.85 -17.89
N SER A 216 -6.78 30.32 -16.81
CA SER A 216 -7.37 29.19 -16.09
C SER A 216 -8.75 29.52 -15.52
N ARG A 217 -8.91 30.71 -14.91
CA ARG A 217 -10.21 31.15 -14.41
C ARG A 217 -11.24 31.33 -15.53
N LYS A 218 -10.83 31.89 -16.67
CA LYS A 218 -11.68 32.03 -17.86
C LYS A 218 -12.09 30.64 -18.38
N ARG A 219 -11.14 29.73 -18.53
CA ARG A 219 -11.39 28.36 -19.04
C ARG A 219 -12.38 27.58 -18.20
N PHE A 220 -12.31 27.72 -16.88
CA PHE A 220 -13.17 27.00 -15.93
C PHE A 220 -14.37 27.86 -15.44
N GLN A 221 -14.64 29.00 -16.06
CA GLN A 221 -15.74 29.91 -15.71
C GLN A 221 -15.78 30.30 -14.22
N LEU A 222 -14.61 30.50 -13.62
CA LEU A 222 -14.45 30.81 -12.20
C LEU A 222 -14.44 32.33 -11.96
N PRO A 223 -14.88 32.78 -10.78
CA PRO A 223 -14.85 34.20 -10.41
C PRO A 223 -13.43 34.76 -10.50
N LYS A 224 -13.28 35.99 -11.04
CA LYS A 224 -11.98 36.61 -11.31
C LYS A 224 -11.27 37.10 -10.03
N ASP A 225 -12.04 37.57 -9.09
CA ASP A 225 -11.64 38.35 -7.90
C ASP A 225 -11.80 37.61 -6.57
N LYS A 226 -12.43 36.42 -6.58
CA LYS A 226 -12.67 35.67 -5.33
C LYS A 226 -11.53 34.73 -4.99
N PHE A 227 -11.34 34.48 -3.69
CA PHE A 227 -10.50 33.39 -3.21
C PHE A 227 -11.20 32.05 -3.48
N LEU A 228 -10.49 31.11 -4.07
CA LEU A 228 -11.04 29.81 -4.44
C LEU A 228 -10.38 28.72 -3.61
N LEU A 229 -11.21 27.90 -2.98
CA LEU A 229 -10.80 26.68 -2.29
C LEU A 229 -11.24 25.48 -3.12
N LEU A 230 -10.31 24.60 -3.46
CA LEU A 230 -10.59 23.32 -4.10
C LEU A 230 -10.40 22.20 -3.07
N PHE A 231 -11.43 21.39 -2.91
CA PHE A 231 -11.36 20.14 -2.16
C PHE A 231 -11.73 18.97 -3.08
N ALA A 232 -10.90 17.93 -3.11
CA ALA A 232 -11.14 16.74 -3.91
C ALA A 232 -10.89 15.49 -3.08
N ALA A 233 -11.86 14.60 -3.02
CA ALA A 233 -11.72 13.29 -2.35
C ALA A 233 -12.58 12.25 -3.05
N ALA A 234 -12.19 10.97 -2.95
CA ALA A 234 -12.96 9.85 -3.48
C ALA A 234 -14.34 9.71 -2.79
N LYS A 235 -14.41 10.06 -1.50
CA LYS A 235 -15.64 10.15 -0.70
C LYS A 235 -15.58 11.41 0.16
N LEU A 236 -16.44 12.36 -0.09
CA LEU A 236 -16.51 13.62 0.68
C LEU A 236 -17.02 13.42 2.12
N SER A 237 -17.79 12.34 2.36
CA SER A 237 -18.34 11.98 3.68
C SER A 237 -17.41 11.10 4.52
N ASP A 238 -16.27 10.69 4.01
CA ASP A 238 -15.30 9.86 4.75
C ASP A 238 -14.46 10.75 5.67
N ARG A 239 -14.57 10.55 6.97
CA ARG A 239 -13.87 11.33 8.01
C ARG A 239 -12.43 10.86 8.28
N ARG A 240 -11.89 10.03 7.41
CA ARG A 240 -10.50 9.53 7.53
C ARG A 240 -9.47 10.52 7.06
#